data_91daf146d030f510cdde2fe43132e853
#
_entry.id   91daf146d030f510cdde2fe43132e853
#
_cell.length_a   1.000
_cell.length_b   1.000
_cell.length_c   1.000
_cell.angle_alpha   90.00
_cell.angle_beta   90.00
_cell.angle_gamma   90.00
#
_symmetry.space_group_name_H-M   'P 1'
#
loop_
_entity.id
_entity.type
_entity.pdbx_description
1 polymer ?
#
loop_
_entity_poly.entity_id
_entity_poly.type
_entity_poly.pdbx_seq_one_letter_code
_entity_poly.pdbx_strand_id
1 'polypeptide(L)'
;FSRMKKLRLGNPLDKSIDIGPLVSFEQQSRVKGLVDKGVESGADIFQCDIPSNLKGYFYPPTLLKNVSPSMEIFQKEIFGPVLSSTTFRTPEEAISLANNSRYGLSASIWSENINLALDIAPKLKVGVVWINSTNVFDAAVGFGGYRESGYGREGGKEGMYEYLKFNSDHYQLKDARVLKKNISIKKKSIPHIDQTRKMFIGGSQMR
;
A
#
# COMPACT_ATOMS: atom_id res chain seq x y z
N PHE A 1 -0.20 21.55 -9.86
CA PHE A 1 -1.44 22.30 -10.09
C PHE A 1 -1.91 22.25 -11.55
N SER A 2 -1.05 22.59 -12.51
CA SER A 2 -1.45 22.66 -13.93
C SER A 2 -1.99 21.34 -14.48
N ARG A 3 -1.47 20.19 -14.04
CA ARG A 3 -2.00 18.86 -14.38
C ARG A 3 -3.35 18.58 -13.73
N MET A 4 -3.52 18.91 -12.45
CA MET A 4 -4.80 18.72 -11.75
C MET A 4 -5.95 19.50 -12.41
N LYS A 5 -5.71 20.73 -12.83
CA LYS A 5 -6.70 21.55 -13.56
C LYS A 5 -7.13 20.98 -14.90
N LYS A 6 -6.36 20.06 -15.47
CA LYS A 6 -6.68 19.39 -16.75
C LYS A 6 -7.46 18.10 -16.57
N LEU A 7 -7.64 17.63 -15.33
CA LEU A 7 -8.43 16.41 -15.05
C LEU A 7 -9.90 16.69 -15.35
N ARG A 8 -10.50 15.79 -16.13
CA ARG A 8 -11.88 15.88 -16.59
C ARG A 8 -12.75 14.96 -15.74
N LEU A 9 -13.74 15.56 -15.11
CA LEU A 9 -14.73 14.85 -14.31
C LEU A 9 -15.96 14.57 -15.16
N GLY A 10 -16.52 13.36 -15.06
CA GLY A 10 -17.71 13.01 -15.82
C GLY A 10 -18.08 11.54 -15.76
N ASN A 11 -18.85 11.09 -16.77
CA ASN A 11 -19.28 9.71 -16.87
C ASN A 11 -18.07 8.77 -17.11
N PRO A 12 -17.82 7.79 -16.23
CA PRO A 12 -16.67 6.88 -16.34
C PRO A 12 -16.73 5.95 -17.57
N LEU A 13 -17.87 5.85 -18.26
CA LEU A 13 -17.98 5.11 -19.53
C LEU A 13 -17.47 5.92 -20.72
N ASP A 14 -17.23 7.22 -20.55
CA ASP A 14 -16.61 8.06 -21.57
C ASP A 14 -15.09 7.98 -21.41
N LYS A 15 -14.39 7.46 -22.43
CA LYS A 15 -12.93 7.29 -22.45
C LYS A 15 -12.16 8.62 -22.33
N SER A 16 -12.82 9.74 -22.54
CA SER A 16 -12.20 11.06 -22.38
C SER A 16 -12.18 11.56 -20.93
N ILE A 17 -12.88 10.90 -20.02
CA ILE A 17 -13.01 11.27 -18.63
C ILE A 17 -11.89 10.63 -17.78
N ASP A 18 -11.30 11.42 -16.90
CA ASP A 18 -10.21 11.00 -16.04
C ASP A 18 -10.70 10.57 -14.64
N ILE A 19 -11.79 11.18 -14.14
CA ILE A 19 -12.31 10.93 -12.79
C ILE A 19 -13.85 10.80 -12.84
N GLY A 20 -14.35 9.67 -12.34
CA GLY A 20 -15.77 9.40 -12.13
C GLY A 20 -16.27 9.83 -10.75
N PRO A 21 -17.56 9.56 -10.42
CA PRO A 21 -18.11 9.82 -9.10
C PRO A 21 -17.57 8.82 -8.04
N LEU A 22 -17.67 9.21 -6.78
CA LEU A 22 -17.50 8.30 -5.65
C LEU A 22 -18.69 7.33 -5.57
N VAL A 23 -18.50 6.24 -4.82
CA VAL A 23 -19.48 5.14 -4.76
C VAL A 23 -20.79 5.53 -4.10
N SER A 24 -20.78 6.47 -3.14
CA SER A 24 -21.97 6.87 -2.38
C SER A 24 -21.84 8.27 -1.77
N PHE A 25 -22.98 8.79 -1.29
CA PHE A 25 -23.03 10.04 -0.53
C PHE A 25 -22.24 9.95 0.78
N GLU A 26 -22.30 8.82 1.47
CA GLU A 26 -21.56 8.59 2.72
C GLU A 26 -20.06 8.70 2.49
N GLN A 27 -19.55 8.10 1.39
CA GLN A 27 -18.14 8.19 1.04
C GLN A 27 -17.76 9.62 0.66
N GLN A 28 -18.60 10.33 -0.10
CA GLN A 28 -18.37 11.75 -0.43
C GLN A 28 -18.29 12.60 0.85
N SER A 29 -19.21 12.40 1.79
CA SER A 29 -19.24 13.11 3.06
C SER A 29 -18.02 12.79 3.93
N ARG A 30 -17.60 11.51 3.95
CA ARG A 30 -16.38 11.09 4.65
C ARG A 30 -15.13 11.76 4.09
N VAL A 31 -14.98 11.77 2.76
CA VAL A 31 -13.85 12.43 2.09
C VAL A 31 -13.84 13.91 2.43
N LYS A 32 -14.99 14.59 2.31
CA LYS A 32 -15.13 16.00 2.68
C LYS A 32 -14.73 16.26 4.14
N GLY A 33 -15.25 15.49 5.06
CA GLY A 33 -14.95 15.64 6.49
C GLY A 33 -13.47 15.43 6.82
N LEU A 34 -12.77 14.52 6.13
CA LEU A 34 -11.32 14.34 6.31
C LEU A 34 -10.52 15.52 5.75
N VAL A 35 -10.94 16.06 4.61
CA VAL A 35 -10.30 17.23 4.01
C VAL A 35 -10.51 18.47 4.88
N ASP A 36 -11.75 18.70 5.35
CA ASP A 36 -12.08 19.83 6.23
C ASP A 36 -11.21 19.79 7.50
N LYS A 37 -11.11 18.64 8.17
CA LYS A 37 -10.23 18.44 9.34
C LYS A 37 -8.75 18.67 9.03
N GLY A 38 -8.29 18.28 7.83
CA GLY A 38 -6.93 18.55 7.38
C GLY A 38 -6.65 20.05 7.30
N VAL A 39 -7.59 20.80 6.73
CA VAL A 39 -7.50 22.27 6.63
C VAL A 39 -7.58 22.92 8.01
N GLU A 40 -8.51 22.51 8.85
CA GLU A 40 -8.62 22.99 10.24
C GLU A 40 -7.34 22.72 11.05
N SER A 41 -6.64 21.63 10.73
CA SER A 41 -5.35 21.30 11.35
C SER A 41 -4.15 22.07 10.77
N GLY A 42 -4.38 22.93 9.76
CA GLY A 42 -3.37 23.81 9.19
C GLY A 42 -2.77 23.35 7.85
N ALA A 43 -3.36 22.37 7.18
CA ALA A 43 -2.94 22.03 5.82
C ALA A 43 -3.43 23.08 4.81
N ASP A 44 -2.57 23.43 3.85
CA ASP A 44 -2.97 24.27 2.72
C ASP A 44 -3.75 23.47 1.70
N ILE A 45 -4.91 23.96 1.28
CA ILE A 45 -5.74 23.30 0.29
C ILE A 45 -5.61 23.94 -1.09
N PHE A 46 -5.50 23.11 -2.10
CA PHE A 46 -5.79 23.44 -3.50
C PHE A 46 -6.82 22.48 -4.03
N GLN A 47 -7.93 22.99 -4.52
CA GLN A 47 -9.06 22.19 -5.00
C GLN A 47 -9.48 22.71 -6.38
N CYS A 48 -9.80 21.77 -7.28
CA CYS A 48 -10.32 22.10 -8.61
C CYS A 48 -11.83 22.30 -8.56
N ASP A 49 -12.37 23.00 -9.57
CA ASP A 49 -13.81 23.15 -9.71
C ASP A 49 -14.46 21.87 -10.22
N ILE A 50 -15.73 21.66 -9.84
CA ILE A 50 -16.59 20.62 -10.39
C ILE A 50 -17.54 21.28 -11.38
N PRO A 51 -17.70 20.73 -12.62
CA PRO A 51 -18.73 21.19 -13.54
C PRO A 51 -20.12 21.09 -12.90
N SER A 52 -20.91 22.16 -12.97
CA SER A 52 -22.21 22.28 -12.30
C SER A 52 -23.29 21.35 -12.87
N ASN A 53 -23.07 20.81 -14.06
CA ASN A 53 -24.03 19.91 -14.75
C ASN A 53 -23.84 18.44 -14.38
N LEU A 54 -22.86 18.07 -13.54
CA LEU A 54 -22.63 16.69 -13.14
C LEU A 54 -23.64 16.24 -12.10
N LYS A 55 -24.23 15.06 -12.35
CA LYS A 55 -25.12 14.38 -11.41
C LYS A 55 -24.39 13.18 -10.80
N GLY A 56 -24.41 13.06 -9.49
CA GLY A 56 -23.75 11.98 -8.76
C GLY A 56 -22.82 12.49 -7.67
N TYR A 57 -22.13 11.59 -7.02
CA TYR A 57 -21.30 11.87 -5.84
C TYR A 57 -19.86 12.27 -6.23
N PHE A 58 -19.75 13.30 -7.07
CA PHE A 58 -18.45 13.80 -7.48
C PHE A 58 -17.75 14.55 -6.36
N TYR A 59 -16.46 14.35 -6.28
CA TYR A 59 -15.59 15.11 -5.40
C TYR A 59 -14.47 15.76 -6.23
N PRO A 60 -14.13 17.04 -5.99
CA PRO A 60 -13.14 17.72 -6.79
C PRO A 60 -11.73 17.18 -6.52
N PRO A 61 -10.87 17.07 -7.54
CA PRO A 61 -9.46 16.80 -7.33
C PRO A 61 -8.86 17.81 -6.35
N THR A 62 -8.32 17.27 -5.26
CA THR A 62 -7.86 18.08 -4.12
C THR A 62 -6.42 17.73 -3.77
N LEU A 63 -5.60 18.76 -3.55
CA LEU A 63 -4.25 18.62 -3.00
C LEU A 63 -4.19 19.35 -1.65
N LEU A 64 -3.81 18.61 -0.63
CA LEU A 64 -3.43 19.17 0.66
C LEU A 64 -1.91 19.21 0.76
N LYS A 65 -1.37 20.40 1.07
CA LYS A 65 0.06 20.63 1.27
C LYS A 65 0.35 20.88 2.74
N ASN A 66 1.64 20.77 3.09
CA ASN A 66 2.11 20.99 4.45
C ASN A 66 1.42 20.07 5.47
N VAL A 67 1.04 18.86 5.03
CA VAL A 67 0.43 17.88 5.90
C VAL A 67 1.48 17.31 6.85
N SER A 68 1.23 17.41 8.16
CA SER A 68 2.12 16.84 9.17
C SER A 68 1.69 15.42 9.57
N PRO A 69 2.63 14.59 10.07
CA PRO A 69 2.32 13.24 10.53
C PRO A 69 1.29 13.14 11.67
N SER A 70 1.07 14.24 12.41
CA SER A 70 0.08 14.33 13.49
C SER A 70 -1.35 14.53 13.01
N MET A 71 -1.52 14.96 11.76
CA MET A 71 -2.85 15.21 11.20
C MET A 71 -3.55 13.89 10.86
N GLU A 72 -4.86 13.84 11.12
CA GLU A 72 -5.68 12.65 10.82
C GLU A 72 -5.61 12.28 9.33
N ILE A 73 -5.55 13.27 8.44
CA ILE A 73 -5.48 13.09 6.99
C ILE A 73 -4.16 12.48 6.51
N PHE A 74 -3.09 12.51 7.32
CA PHE A 74 -1.85 11.79 7.04
C PHE A 74 -1.97 10.30 7.35
N GLN A 75 -2.74 9.94 8.37
CA GLN A 75 -2.80 8.60 8.94
C GLN A 75 -3.95 7.75 8.39
N LYS A 76 -4.98 8.37 7.80
CA LYS A 76 -6.15 7.67 7.29
C LYS A 76 -6.17 7.61 5.78
N GLU A 77 -6.59 6.47 5.25
CA GLU A 77 -6.90 6.33 3.84
C GLU A 77 -8.18 7.11 3.52
N ILE A 78 -8.05 8.10 2.65
CA ILE A 78 -9.16 9.02 2.31
C ILE A 78 -10.16 8.32 1.39
N PHE A 79 -9.66 7.55 0.45
CA PHE A 79 -10.42 6.81 -0.56
C PHE A 79 -11.25 7.72 -1.46
N GLY A 80 -10.60 8.77 -1.98
CA GLY A 80 -11.16 9.76 -2.89
C GLY A 80 -10.06 10.49 -3.67
N PRO A 81 -10.41 11.40 -4.59
CA PRO A 81 -9.46 12.13 -5.43
C PRO A 81 -8.71 13.22 -4.65
N VAL A 82 -8.07 12.84 -3.57
CA VAL A 82 -7.34 13.72 -2.64
C VAL A 82 -5.91 13.23 -2.51
N LEU A 83 -4.96 14.12 -2.67
CA LEU A 83 -3.54 13.89 -2.47
C LEU A 83 -3.05 14.72 -1.27
N SER A 84 -2.50 14.05 -0.28
CA SER A 84 -1.79 14.69 0.83
C SER A 84 -0.31 14.75 0.52
N SER A 85 0.32 15.91 0.74
CA SER A 85 1.75 16.08 0.51
C SER A 85 2.45 16.64 1.74
N THR A 86 3.63 16.10 2.00
CA THR A 86 4.57 16.58 3.01
C THR A 86 5.96 16.70 2.39
N THR A 87 6.81 17.51 3.00
CA THR A 87 8.20 17.66 2.56
C THR A 87 9.13 16.89 3.48
N PHE A 88 10.29 16.54 2.97
CA PHE A 88 11.38 15.92 3.74
C PHE A 88 12.72 16.56 3.32
N ARG A 89 13.74 16.40 4.14
CA ARG A 89 15.07 16.99 3.93
C ARG A 89 16.12 15.95 3.58
N THR A 90 15.97 14.73 4.09
CA THR A 90 16.93 13.64 3.86
C THR A 90 16.20 12.36 3.42
N PRO A 91 16.90 11.44 2.74
CA PRO A 91 16.33 10.14 2.40
C PRO A 91 15.83 9.35 3.61
N GLU A 92 16.52 9.44 4.74
CA GLU A 92 16.17 8.77 5.99
C GLU A 92 14.87 9.32 6.56
N GLU A 93 14.68 10.64 6.50
CA GLU A 93 13.42 11.28 6.88
C GLU A 93 12.28 10.83 5.97
N ALA A 94 12.50 10.77 4.64
CA ALA A 94 11.52 10.29 3.69
C ALA A 94 11.10 8.84 4.00
N ILE A 95 12.05 7.94 4.29
CA ILE A 95 11.78 6.56 4.68
C ILE A 95 10.97 6.51 5.98
N SER A 96 11.35 7.32 6.97
CA SER A 96 10.65 7.39 8.25
C SER A 96 9.20 7.85 8.07
N LEU A 97 8.98 8.92 7.31
CA LEU A 97 7.65 9.44 7.01
C LEU A 97 6.80 8.43 6.23
N ALA A 98 7.35 7.83 5.18
CA ALA A 98 6.65 6.83 4.38
C ALA A 98 6.25 5.58 5.20
N ASN A 99 7.08 5.20 6.16
CA ASN A 99 6.83 4.06 7.04
C ASN A 99 5.94 4.41 8.24
N ASN A 100 5.70 5.69 8.52
CA ASN A 100 4.83 6.16 9.60
C ASN A 100 3.36 6.10 9.19
N SER A 101 2.90 4.89 8.87
CA SER A 101 1.53 4.60 8.45
C SER A 101 1.13 3.22 8.96
N ARG A 102 -0.16 3.04 9.20
CA ARG A 102 -0.77 1.73 9.49
C ARG A 102 -0.95 0.87 8.23
N TYR A 103 -0.83 1.47 7.06
CA TYR A 103 -0.95 0.82 5.76
C TYR A 103 0.42 0.44 5.18
N GLY A 104 0.40 -0.38 4.15
CA GLY A 104 1.61 -0.82 3.48
C GLY A 104 1.31 -1.52 2.16
N LEU A 105 0.51 -0.90 1.28
CA LEU A 105 0.17 -1.51 0.00
C LEU A 105 1.33 -1.37 -0.98
N SER A 106 1.65 -0.15 -1.36
CA SER A 106 2.65 0.12 -2.38
C SER A 106 3.30 1.49 -2.22
N ALA A 107 4.43 1.67 -2.86
CA ALA A 107 5.11 2.96 -2.98
C ALA A 107 5.73 3.14 -4.37
N SER A 108 5.95 4.39 -4.75
CA SER A 108 6.74 4.76 -5.93
C SER A 108 7.87 5.68 -5.50
N ILE A 109 9.08 5.40 -5.97
CA ILE A 109 10.26 6.23 -5.75
C ILE A 109 10.65 6.87 -7.09
N TRP A 110 10.75 8.18 -7.09
CA TRP A 110 11.15 8.96 -8.26
C TRP A 110 12.49 9.62 -7.98
N SER A 111 13.53 9.25 -8.70
CA SER A 111 14.88 9.79 -8.54
C SER A 111 15.70 9.61 -9.82
N GLU A 112 16.52 10.59 -10.15
CA GLU A 112 17.54 10.47 -11.18
C GLU A 112 18.71 9.58 -10.70
N ASN A 113 18.95 9.54 -9.39
CA ASN A 113 19.95 8.67 -8.80
C ASN A 113 19.36 7.27 -8.54
N ILE A 114 19.59 6.36 -9.48
CA ILE A 114 19.08 5.00 -9.41
C ILE A 114 19.64 4.21 -8.21
N ASN A 115 20.89 4.45 -7.81
CA ASN A 115 21.49 3.77 -6.67
C ASN A 115 20.79 4.16 -5.35
N LEU A 116 20.45 5.44 -5.22
CA LEU A 116 19.67 5.93 -4.08
C LEU A 116 18.27 5.30 -4.06
N ALA A 117 17.60 5.22 -5.21
CA ALA A 117 16.28 4.60 -5.30
C ALA A 117 16.31 3.11 -4.92
N LEU A 118 17.33 2.38 -5.38
CA LEU A 118 17.55 0.97 -5.04
C LEU A 118 17.91 0.76 -3.57
N ASP A 119 18.62 1.70 -2.95
CA ASP A 119 18.93 1.67 -1.51
C ASP A 119 17.70 1.93 -0.64
N ILE A 120 16.80 2.82 -1.08
CA ILE A 120 15.57 3.17 -0.36
C ILE A 120 14.51 2.08 -0.48
N ALA A 121 14.34 1.48 -1.65
CA ALA A 121 13.25 0.55 -1.94
C ALA A 121 13.07 -0.57 -0.89
N PRO A 122 14.12 -1.31 -0.46
CA PRO A 122 13.98 -2.36 0.55
C PRO A 122 13.70 -1.84 1.97
N LYS A 123 13.86 -0.54 2.21
CA LYS A 123 13.63 0.09 3.52
C LYS A 123 12.18 0.52 3.71
N LEU A 124 11.38 0.55 2.62
CA LEU A 124 9.96 0.86 2.68
C LEU A 124 9.15 -0.37 3.10
N LYS A 125 8.27 -0.21 4.07
CA LYS A 125 7.43 -1.27 4.64
C LYS A 125 6.13 -1.41 3.87
N VAL A 126 6.23 -1.73 2.59
CA VAL A 126 5.11 -1.90 1.65
C VAL A 126 5.27 -3.17 0.84
N GLY A 127 4.18 -3.65 0.25
CA GLY A 127 4.20 -4.89 -0.52
C GLY A 127 4.89 -4.77 -1.87
N VAL A 128 4.76 -3.62 -2.52
CA VAL A 128 5.36 -3.36 -3.84
C VAL A 128 6.00 -1.98 -3.88
N VAL A 129 7.18 -1.89 -4.48
CA VAL A 129 7.84 -0.61 -4.76
C VAL A 129 8.15 -0.49 -6.24
N TRP A 130 7.68 0.58 -6.86
CA TRP A 130 8.07 0.97 -8.21
C TRP A 130 9.17 2.02 -8.16
N ILE A 131 10.11 1.94 -9.09
CA ILE A 131 11.16 2.95 -9.26
C ILE A 131 10.95 3.65 -10.59
N ASN A 132 10.85 4.97 -10.56
CA ASN A 132 10.58 5.85 -11.71
C ASN A 132 9.35 5.42 -12.53
N SER A 133 8.41 4.75 -11.91
CA SER A 133 7.16 4.28 -12.48
C SER A 133 6.09 4.18 -11.40
N THR A 134 4.86 3.92 -11.79
CA THR A 134 3.75 3.62 -10.88
C THR A 134 2.69 2.80 -11.60
N ASN A 135 1.99 1.94 -10.85
CA ASN A 135 0.89 1.11 -11.36
C ASN A 135 1.26 0.25 -12.59
N VAL A 136 2.51 -0.17 -12.68
CA VAL A 136 2.95 -1.14 -13.69
C VAL A 136 2.80 -2.53 -13.08
N PHE A 137 1.89 -3.33 -13.65
CA PHE A 137 1.59 -4.68 -13.18
C PHE A 137 2.13 -5.70 -14.16
N ASP A 138 2.69 -6.79 -13.62
CA ASP A 138 3.12 -7.97 -14.36
C ASP A 138 2.50 -9.21 -13.72
N ALA A 139 1.89 -10.08 -14.53
CA ALA A 139 1.24 -11.29 -14.04
C ALA A 139 2.21 -12.27 -13.35
N ALA A 140 3.50 -12.17 -13.63
CA ALA A 140 4.54 -12.99 -13.00
C ALA A 140 5.01 -12.47 -11.64
N VAL A 141 4.61 -11.25 -11.25
CA VAL A 141 5.02 -10.60 -10.02
C VAL A 141 3.85 -10.50 -9.06
N GLY A 142 4.05 -10.94 -7.82
CA GLY A 142 3.02 -10.83 -6.78
C GLY A 142 2.78 -9.37 -6.38
N PHE A 143 1.50 -8.97 -6.40
CA PHE A 143 1.03 -7.69 -5.90
C PHE A 143 0.19 -7.90 -4.63
N GLY A 144 0.41 -7.08 -3.63
CA GLY A 144 -0.36 -7.10 -2.38
C GLY A 144 0.31 -6.27 -1.30
N GLY A 145 -0.35 -6.16 -0.16
CA GLY A 145 0.05 -5.29 0.93
C GLY A 145 0.66 -6.00 2.12
N TYR A 146 0.88 -5.16 3.13
CA TYR A 146 1.21 -5.53 4.51
C TYR A 146 0.35 -4.70 5.46
N ARG A 147 0.40 -5.02 6.74
CA ARG A 147 -0.31 -4.30 7.80
C ARG A 147 -1.82 -4.24 7.51
N GLU A 148 -2.46 -3.09 7.71
CA GLU A 148 -3.90 -2.90 7.47
C GLU A 148 -4.29 -2.85 5.99
N SER A 149 -3.33 -2.79 5.08
CA SER A 149 -3.60 -2.99 3.64
C SER A 149 -3.87 -4.44 3.26
N GLY A 150 -3.71 -5.38 4.21
CA GLY A 150 -3.94 -6.81 3.99
C GLY A 150 -2.70 -7.55 3.52
N TYR A 151 -2.77 -8.89 3.54
CA TYR A 151 -1.63 -9.78 3.28
C TYR A 151 -1.80 -10.64 2.04
N GLY A 152 -2.98 -10.68 1.43
CA GLY A 152 -3.25 -11.42 0.20
C GLY A 152 -2.32 -10.99 -0.93
N ARG A 153 -2.11 -11.87 -1.90
CA ARG A 153 -1.32 -11.59 -3.09
C ARG A 153 -2.13 -11.90 -4.33
N GLU A 154 -1.98 -11.04 -5.34
CA GLU A 154 -2.47 -11.24 -6.70
C GLU A 154 -1.27 -11.36 -7.64
N GLY A 155 -1.41 -12.16 -8.70
CA GLY A 155 -0.29 -12.41 -9.61
C GLY A 155 0.85 -13.21 -8.97
N GLY A 156 1.86 -13.53 -9.79
CA GLY A 156 3.00 -14.31 -9.35
C GLY A 156 2.65 -15.70 -8.83
N LYS A 157 3.64 -16.39 -8.31
CA LYS A 157 3.47 -17.71 -7.70
C LYS A 157 2.66 -17.64 -6.40
N GLU A 158 2.85 -16.57 -5.63
CA GLU A 158 2.15 -16.35 -4.36
C GLU A 158 0.64 -16.18 -4.55
N GLY A 159 0.22 -15.46 -5.59
CA GLY A 159 -1.20 -15.27 -5.91
C GLY A 159 -1.92 -16.56 -6.29
N MET A 160 -1.19 -17.52 -6.85
CA MET A 160 -1.78 -18.83 -7.15
C MET A 160 -2.17 -19.61 -5.89
N TYR A 161 -1.46 -19.45 -4.79
CA TYR A 161 -1.72 -20.16 -3.55
C TYR A 161 -3.07 -19.85 -2.93
N GLU A 162 -3.62 -18.66 -3.18
CA GLU A 162 -4.95 -18.28 -2.71
C GLU A 162 -6.06 -19.13 -3.33
N TYR A 163 -5.81 -19.71 -4.51
CA TYR A 163 -6.78 -20.50 -5.28
C TYR A 163 -6.48 -22.02 -5.25
N LEU A 164 -5.40 -22.44 -4.62
CA LEU A 164 -4.96 -23.84 -4.59
C LEU A 164 -5.14 -24.45 -3.19
N LYS A 165 -5.58 -25.68 -3.16
CA LYS A 165 -5.47 -26.52 -1.96
C LYS A 165 -4.24 -27.40 -2.09
N PHE A 166 -3.35 -27.34 -1.10
CA PHE A 166 -2.27 -28.32 -1.03
C PHE A 166 -2.88 -29.71 -0.80
N ASN A 167 -2.61 -30.64 -1.70
CA ASN A 167 -2.98 -32.02 -1.51
C ASN A 167 -2.03 -32.65 -0.47
N SER A 168 -2.43 -32.58 0.79
CA SER A 168 -1.66 -33.16 1.92
C SER A 168 -1.45 -34.66 1.79
N ASP A 169 -2.26 -35.36 1.00
CA ASP A 169 -2.17 -36.82 0.85
C ASP A 169 -0.96 -37.24 0.00
N HIS A 170 -0.48 -36.38 -0.90
CA HIS A 170 0.80 -36.57 -1.60
C HIS A 170 2.03 -36.17 -0.78
N TYR A 171 1.86 -35.34 0.21
CA TYR A 171 2.87 -34.97 1.21
C TYR A 171 2.73 -35.78 2.50
N GLN A 172 2.02 -36.88 2.49
CA GLN A 172 2.26 -37.92 3.48
C GLN A 172 3.67 -38.47 3.23
N LEU A 173 4.55 -37.80 3.89
CA LEU A 173 5.96 -38.01 4.00
C LEU A 173 6.27 -39.49 4.03
N LYS A 174 6.48 -40.12 2.86
CA LYS A 174 7.33 -41.31 2.80
C LYS A 174 8.66 -41.01 3.52
N ASP A 175 9.06 -39.74 3.59
CA ASP A 175 10.29 -39.26 4.20
C ASP A 175 10.22 -38.98 5.70
N ALA A 176 9.04 -38.76 6.30
CA ALA A 176 8.95 -38.61 7.75
C ALA A 176 9.38 -39.87 8.53
N ARG A 177 9.26 -41.04 7.94
CA ARG A 177 9.80 -42.27 8.54
C ARG A 177 11.32 -42.37 8.36
N VAL A 178 11.84 -41.88 7.25
CA VAL A 178 13.28 -41.87 6.99
C VAL A 178 13.96 -40.79 7.86
N LEU A 179 13.38 -39.59 7.98
CA LEU A 179 13.86 -38.58 8.87
C LEU A 179 13.78 -38.98 10.36
N LYS A 180 12.71 -39.67 10.80
CA LYS A 180 12.63 -40.19 12.18
C LYS A 180 13.64 -41.30 12.46
N LYS A 181 14.09 -42.03 11.45
CA LYS A 181 15.02 -43.15 11.63
C LYS A 181 16.49 -42.68 11.69
N ASN A 182 16.82 -41.54 11.11
CA ASN A 182 18.19 -41.03 11.04
C ASN A 182 18.49 -39.86 11.99
N ILE A 183 17.50 -39.30 12.65
CA ILE A 183 17.69 -38.23 13.63
C ILE A 183 17.37 -38.80 15.01
N SER A 184 18.27 -39.65 15.54
CA SER A 184 18.44 -39.82 16.97
C SER A 184 19.12 -38.56 17.52
N ILE A 185 18.39 -37.45 17.52
CA ILE A 185 18.80 -36.25 18.25
C ILE A 185 18.63 -36.63 19.72
N LYS A 186 19.74 -36.96 20.41
CA LYS A 186 19.78 -36.91 21.85
C LYS A 186 19.19 -35.56 22.22
N LYS A 187 18.10 -35.55 22.97
CA LYS A 187 17.49 -34.39 23.59
C LYS A 187 18.52 -33.68 24.50
N LYS A 188 19.50 -33.01 23.91
CA LYS A 188 20.13 -31.89 24.58
C LYS A 188 19.07 -30.79 24.50
N SER A 189 18.62 -30.36 25.66
CA SER A 189 17.75 -29.22 25.81
C SER A 189 18.31 -28.08 24.96
N ILE A 190 17.70 -27.86 23.78
CA ILE A 190 17.94 -26.67 23.00
C ILE A 190 17.07 -25.62 23.70
N PRO A 191 17.67 -24.69 24.45
CA PRO A 191 16.88 -23.69 25.16
C PRO A 191 16.14 -22.86 24.11
N HIS A 192 14.83 -22.87 24.17
CA HIS A 192 13.97 -21.94 23.47
C HIS A 192 14.12 -21.86 21.95
N ILE A 193 13.89 -22.95 21.23
CA ILE A 193 13.42 -22.80 19.85
C ILE A 193 11.93 -22.46 19.96
N ASP A 194 11.64 -21.19 19.76
CA ASP A 194 10.28 -20.70 19.58
C ASP A 194 9.66 -21.44 18.39
N GLN A 195 8.69 -22.33 18.67
CA GLN A 195 7.98 -23.10 17.66
C GLN A 195 6.84 -22.30 17.02
N THR A 196 6.66 -21.03 17.42
CA THR A 196 5.70 -20.14 16.80
C THR A 196 6.09 -19.97 15.33
N ARG A 197 5.15 -20.19 14.42
CA ARG A 197 5.39 -19.92 13.00
C ARG A 197 5.74 -18.46 12.84
N LYS A 198 6.95 -18.22 12.38
CA LYS A 198 7.42 -16.85 12.16
C LYS A 198 6.80 -16.29 10.90
N MET A 199 6.21 -15.13 11.00
CA MET A 199 5.75 -14.38 9.84
C MET A 199 6.87 -13.51 9.30
N PHE A 200 6.96 -13.41 7.97
CA PHE A 200 7.83 -12.44 7.31
C PHE A 200 7.02 -11.18 7.01
N ILE A 201 7.38 -10.08 7.61
CA ILE A 201 6.75 -8.78 7.41
C ILE A 201 7.84 -7.79 7.03
N GLY A 202 7.69 -7.12 5.90
CA GLY A 202 8.66 -6.12 5.43
C GLY A 202 10.06 -6.69 5.19
N GLY A 203 10.17 -7.94 4.71
CA GLY A 203 11.44 -8.62 4.48
C GLY A 203 12.15 -9.10 5.74
N SER A 204 11.59 -8.89 6.92
CA SER A 204 12.14 -9.33 8.20
C SER A 204 11.28 -10.40 8.84
N GLN A 205 11.94 -11.36 9.50
CA GLN A 205 11.27 -12.40 10.26
C GLN A 205 10.76 -11.81 11.59
N MET A 206 9.45 -11.81 11.78
CA MET A 206 8.79 -11.35 13.01
C MET A 206 8.39 -12.55 13.88
N ARG A 207 8.48 -12.35 15.20
CA ARG A 207 8.03 -13.32 16.21
C ARG A 207 6.57 -13.04 16.59
#